data_6b89819ad145c3168bf08e7d2d7dacc0
#
_entry.id   6b89819ad145c3168bf08e7d2d7dacc0
#
_cell.length_a   1.000
_cell.length_b   1.000
_cell.length_c   1.000
_cell.angle_alpha   90.00
_cell.angle_beta   90.00
_cell.angle_gamma   90.00
#
_symmetry.space_group_name_H-M   'P 1'
#
loop_
_entity.id
_entity.type
_entity.pdbx_description
1 polymer ?
#
loop_
_entity_poly.entity_id
_entity_poly.type
_entity_poly.pdbx_seq_one_letter_code
_entity_poly.pdbx_strand_id
1 'polypeptide(L)' 'ECFSIKLGYPCCQNTSDVILTDEDGKWGAENGDWCGI' A
#
# COMPACT_ATOMS: atom_id res chain seq x y z
N GLU A 1 -5.73 9.59 -4.30
CA GLU A 1 -5.67 8.22 -4.80
C GLU A 1 -4.23 7.75 -4.85
N CYS A 2 -3.97 6.53 -4.43
CA CYS A 2 -2.63 5.98 -4.39
C CYS A 2 -2.37 5.07 -5.59
N PHE A 3 -1.09 4.75 -5.81
CA PHE A 3 -0.69 3.93 -6.95
C PHE A 3 -1.27 2.53 -6.92
N SER A 4 -1.59 2.01 -5.74
CA SER A 4 -1.96 0.60 -5.58
C SER A 4 -3.35 0.28 -6.10
N ILE A 5 -4.19 1.29 -6.29
CA ILE A 5 -5.56 1.08 -6.75
C ILE A 5 -5.58 0.36 -8.11
N LYS A 6 -4.69 0.77 -9.00
CA LYS A 6 -4.62 0.14 -10.33
C LYS A 6 -4.22 -1.32 -10.26
N LEU A 7 -3.56 -1.70 -9.17
CA LEU A 7 -3.08 -3.06 -8.98
C LEU A 7 -4.06 -3.91 -8.20
N GLY A 8 -5.19 -3.32 -7.81
CA GLY A 8 -6.23 -4.06 -7.09
C GLY A 8 -6.09 -4.05 -5.59
N TYR A 9 -5.34 -3.09 -5.04
CA TYR A 9 -5.11 -3.00 -3.60
C TYR A 9 -5.57 -1.64 -3.08
N PRO A 10 -6.04 -1.58 -1.83
CA PRO A 10 -6.48 -0.31 -1.26
C PRO A 10 -5.32 0.59 -0.91
N CYS A 11 -5.61 1.87 -0.72
CA CYS A 11 -4.65 2.79 -0.15
C CYS A 11 -4.59 2.58 1.35
N CYS A 12 -3.41 2.72 1.94
CA CYS A 12 -3.28 2.68 3.39
C CYS A 12 -3.98 3.90 3.98
N GLN A 13 -4.72 3.67 5.05
CA GLN A 13 -5.47 4.75 5.69
C GLN A 13 -4.90 5.12 7.06
N ASN A 14 -4.34 4.15 7.75
CA ASN A 14 -3.90 4.36 9.13
C ASN A 14 -2.41 4.19 9.32
N THR A 15 -1.74 3.46 8.45
CA THR A 15 -0.31 3.22 8.59
C THR A 15 0.48 3.99 7.56
N SER A 16 1.68 4.40 7.96
CA SER A 16 2.67 4.95 7.05
C SER A 16 3.97 4.15 7.11
N ASP A 17 3.92 2.99 7.74
CA ASP A 17 5.10 2.12 7.86
C ASP A 17 5.32 1.36 6.57
N VAL A 18 6.43 1.63 5.91
CA VAL A 18 6.78 0.97 4.66
C VAL A 18 7.36 -0.39 4.96
N ILE A 19 6.67 -1.45 4.51
CA ILE A 19 7.13 -2.82 4.72
C ILE A 19 7.91 -3.31 3.50
N LEU A 20 7.48 -2.87 2.33
CA LEU A 20 8.08 -3.31 1.07
C LEU A 20 8.11 -2.15 0.11
N THR A 21 9.19 -2.03 -0.64
CA THR A 21 9.28 -1.07 -1.74
C THR A 21 9.63 -1.86 -2.99
N ASP A 22 8.82 -1.70 -4.02
CA ASP A 22 9.11 -2.33 -5.30
C ASP A 22 9.06 -1.26 -6.39
N GLU A 23 9.07 -1.69 -7.65
CA GLU A 23 9.12 -0.73 -8.75
C GLU A 23 7.81 0.06 -8.90
N ASP A 24 6.74 -0.39 -8.28
CA ASP A 24 5.46 0.33 -8.35
C ASP A 24 5.33 1.39 -7.28
N GLY A 25 5.97 1.20 -6.14
CA GLY A 25 5.89 2.16 -5.05
C GLY A 25 6.14 1.52 -3.70
N LYS A 26 5.66 2.20 -2.67
CA LYS A 26 5.88 1.78 -1.30
C LYS A 26 4.62 1.13 -0.76
N TRP A 27 4.79 0.00 -0.10
CA TRP A 27 3.69 -0.81 0.39
C TRP A 27 3.70 -0.89 1.90
N GLY A 28 2.51 -0.89 2.47
CA GLY A 28 2.32 -1.20 3.87
C GLY A 28 1.31 -2.31 4.01
N ALA A 29 0.89 -2.58 5.23
CA ALA A 29 -0.15 -3.58 5.48
C ALA A 29 -1.03 -3.10 6.61
N GLU A 30 -2.33 -3.26 6.43
CA GLU A 30 -3.30 -3.01 7.48
C GLU A 30 -4.53 -3.84 7.21
N ASN A 31 -5.22 -4.23 8.29
CA ASN A 31 -6.42 -5.06 8.19
C ASN A 31 -6.16 -6.39 7.48
N GLY A 32 -4.93 -6.92 7.62
CA GLY A 32 -4.58 -8.20 7.02
C GLY A 32 -4.37 -8.18 5.53
N ASP A 33 -4.19 -7.00 4.95
CA ASP A 33 -4.05 -6.86 3.51
C ASP A 33 -2.97 -5.84 3.18
N TRP A 34 -2.39 -5.98 2.00
CA TRP A 34 -1.43 -5.02 1.49
C TRP A 34 -2.15 -3.73 1.12
N CYS A 35 -1.49 -2.61 1.32
CA CYS A 35 -2.03 -1.31 0.94
C CYS A 35 -0.93 -0.41 0.40
N GLY A 36 -1.30 0.51 -0.46
CA GLY A 36 -0.35 1.47 -1.02
C GLY A 36 -0.15 2.67 -0.12
N ILE A 37 1.10 3.05 0.08
CA ILE A 37 1.46 4.23 0.87
C ILE A 37 1.75 5.43 -0.03
#